data_cc1751bf9a8e03177438eab5db3d10d8
#
_entry.id   cc1751bf9a8e03177438eab5db3d10d8
#
_cell.length_a   1.000
_cell.length_b   1.000
_cell.length_c   1.000
_cell.angle_alpha   90.00
_cell.angle_beta   90.00
_cell.angle_gamma   90.00
#
_symmetry.space_group_name_H-M   'P 1'
#
loop_
_entity.id
_entity.type
_entity.pdbx_description
1 polymer ?
#
loop_
_entity_poly.entity_id
_entity_poly.type
_entity_poly.pdbx_seq_one_letter_code
_entity_poly.pdbx_strand_id
1 'polypeptide(L)'
;MNQLELKKVIRPVILIVALMIAVYTIVHLWNYYNAAPWTRDGRVRGDVIQVSSDVAGLVTEVLVQDNQTVKKGQVLFKIDVSRRALDVEQAKSDLAKAKAAYAQAQAGLAQAKANLIKSSTNIKLAEKNANRYSNLMDGAISKQEQDQVFTTRDQSHAEHEQLQAAIQQAEATIKQQQALVEAATSNLHLAELNMHRA
;
A
#
# COMPACT_ATOMS: atom_id res chain seq x y z
N MET A 1 51.84 -20.34 93.75
CA MET A 1 50.61 -19.88 93.11
C MET A 1 49.65 -21.08 93.04
N ASN A 2 48.55 -21.02 93.80
CA ASN A 2 47.69 -22.13 94.08
C ASN A 2 46.94 -22.61 92.86
N GLN A 3 47.03 -23.89 92.56
CA GLN A 3 46.33 -24.60 91.46
C GLN A 3 44.80 -24.33 91.44
N LEU A 4 44.23 -23.98 92.60
CA LEU A 4 42.79 -23.71 92.75
C LEU A 4 42.36 -22.33 92.20
N GLU A 5 43.22 -21.33 92.27
CA GLU A 5 42.89 -20.02 91.71
C GLU A 5 43.06 -20.00 90.19
N LEU A 6 43.99 -20.76 89.61
CA LEU A 6 44.18 -20.90 88.20
C LEU A 6 42.95 -21.57 87.54
N LYS A 7 42.33 -22.57 88.17
CA LYS A 7 41.13 -23.24 87.69
C LYS A 7 39.89 -22.33 87.66
N LYS A 8 39.81 -21.39 88.61
CA LYS A 8 38.70 -20.44 88.69
C LYS A 8 38.72 -19.42 87.55
N VAL A 9 39.88 -19.08 87.00
CA VAL A 9 40.04 -18.10 85.88
C VAL A 9 40.00 -18.84 84.52
N ILE A 10 40.55 -20.03 84.40
CA ILE A 10 40.60 -20.81 83.16
C ILE A 10 39.22 -21.24 82.70
N ARG A 11 38.33 -21.63 83.59
CA ARG A 11 36.97 -22.10 83.27
C ARG A 11 36.13 -20.98 82.53
N PRO A 12 36.02 -19.76 83.06
CA PRO A 12 35.29 -18.71 82.39
C PRO A 12 35.95 -18.26 81.05
N VAL A 13 37.28 -18.31 80.98
CA VAL A 13 38.01 -18.00 79.77
C VAL A 13 37.68 -19.00 78.63
N ILE A 14 37.70 -20.32 78.96
CA ILE A 14 37.33 -21.35 78.01
C ILE A 14 35.86 -21.20 77.54
N LEU A 15 34.95 -20.88 78.46
CA LEU A 15 33.56 -20.62 78.13
C LEU A 15 33.39 -19.38 77.17
N ILE A 16 34.12 -18.30 77.45
CA ILE A 16 34.09 -17.12 76.61
C ILE A 16 34.65 -17.43 75.20
N VAL A 17 35.76 -18.16 75.09
CA VAL A 17 36.34 -18.58 73.84
C VAL A 17 35.38 -19.49 73.04
N ALA A 18 34.77 -20.44 73.73
CA ALA A 18 33.75 -21.36 73.11
C ALA A 18 32.55 -20.57 72.65
N LEU A 19 32.08 -19.57 73.39
CA LEU A 19 30.98 -18.69 73.00
C LEU A 19 31.32 -17.80 71.74
N MET A 20 32.56 -17.25 71.71
CA MET A 20 33.01 -16.49 70.56
C MET A 20 33.08 -17.37 69.29
N ILE A 21 33.61 -18.60 69.42
CA ILE A 21 33.65 -19.53 68.29
C ILE A 21 32.23 -19.88 67.84
N ALA A 22 31.29 -20.10 68.75
CA ALA A 22 29.90 -20.35 68.39
C ALA A 22 29.21 -19.21 67.68
N VAL A 23 29.41 -17.96 68.17
CA VAL A 23 28.89 -16.76 67.53
C VAL A 23 29.52 -16.57 66.16
N TYR A 24 30.82 -16.73 66.01
CA TYR A 24 31.51 -16.66 64.72
C TYR A 24 30.97 -17.69 63.71
N THR A 25 30.80 -18.92 64.13
CA THR A 25 30.26 -19.96 63.24
C THR A 25 28.81 -19.65 62.81
N ILE A 26 27.97 -19.20 63.73
CA ILE A 26 26.58 -18.81 63.42
C ILE A 26 26.57 -17.63 62.42
N VAL A 27 27.34 -16.57 62.63
CA VAL A 27 27.40 -15.46 61.72
C VAL A 27 27.96 -15.85 60.36
N HIS A 28 28.99 -16.69 60.34
CA HIS A 28 29.55 -17.21 59.09
C HIS A 28 28.57 -18.06 58.31
N LEU A 29 27.85 -18.98 58.95
CA LEU A 29 26.80 -19.80 58.34
C LEU A 29 25.65 -18.92 57.86
N TRP A 30 25.22 -17.97 58.67
CA TRP A 30 24.18 -17.01 58.31
C TRP A 30 24.52 -16.23 57.02
N ASN A 31 25.69 -15.67 56.92
CA ASN A 31 26.16 -14.99 55.73
C ASN A 31 26.28 -15.93 54.53
N TYR A 32 26.76 -17.14 54.73
CA TYR A 32 26.87 -18.13 53.66
C TYR A 32 25.51 -18.49 53.09
N TYR A 33 24.51 -18.75 53.91
CA TYR A 33 23.18 -19.14 53.45
C TYR A 33 22.32 -17.95 52.92
N ASN A 34 22.52 -16.75 53.45
CA ASN A 34 21.73 -15.61 53.00
C ASN A 34 22.39 -14.77 51.90
N ALA A 35 23.72 -14.72 51.82
CA ALA A 35 24.41 -13.93 50.80
C ALA A 35 24.74 -14.72 49.52
N ALA A 36 24.79 -16.05 49.59
CA ALA A 36 24.99 -16.84 48.38
C ALA A 36 23.70 -16.89 47.54
N PRO A 37 23.73 -16.38 46.31
CA PRO A 37 22.57 -16.45 45.40
C PRO A 37 22.36 -17.91 45.01
N TRP A 38 21.36 -18.55 45.56
CA TRP A 38 20.96 -19.88 45.15
C TRP A 38 19.47 -19.90 44.80
N THR A 39 19.13 -20.65 43.77
CA THR A 39 17.73 -20.85 43.38
C THR A 39 17.43 -22.33 43.22
N ARG A 40 16.29 -22.75 43.70
CA ARG A 40 15.86 -24.16 43.66
C ARG A 40 15.21 -24.51 42.33
N ASP A 41 14.52 -23.51 41.69
CA ASP A 41 13.75 -23.66 40.44
C ASP A 41 14.09 -22.57 39.45
N GLY A 42 15.37 -22.26 39.22
CA GLY A 42 15.82 -21.29 38.22
C GLY A 42 15.44 -21.77 36.84
N ARG A 43 14.47 -21.09 36.19
CA ARG A 43 14.12 -21.32 34.79
C ARG A 43 14.65 -20.18 33.96
N VAL A 44 15.50 -20.50 33.00
CA VAL A 44 15.89 -19.57 31.97
C VAL A 44 14.72 -19.46 30.98
N ARG A 45 14.10 -18.29 30.86
CA ARG A 45 13.10 -18.00 29.84
C ARG A 45 13.72 -17.05 28.83
N GLY A 46 13.62 -17.40 27.56
CA GLY A 46 13.88 -16.50 26.45
C GLY A 46 12.57 -16.16 25.76
N ASP A 47 12.48 -14.97 25.21
CA ASP A 47 11.35 -14.61 24.35
C ASP A 47 11.48 -15.38 23.05
N VAL A 48 10.46 -16.16 22.70
CA VAL A 48 10.39 -16.88 21.43
C VAL A 48 9.65 -16.00 20.44
N ILE A 49 10.35 -15.53 19.42
CA ILE A 49 9.78 -14.76 18.34
C ILE A 49 9.63 -15.67 17.12
N GLN A 50 8.42 -15.81 16.63
CA GLN A 50 8.16 -16.51 15.37
C GLN A 50 8.44 -15.54 14.22
N VAL A 51 9.40 -15.89 13.36
CA VAL A 51 9.71 -15.15 12.15
C VAL A 51 8.96 -15.79 10.99
N SER A 52 8.05 -15.04 10.39
CA SER A 52 7.31 -15.45 9.20
C SER A 52 7.53 -14.45 8.09
N SER A 53 7.37 -14.89 6.83
CA SER A 53 7.34 -13.99 5.69
C SER A 53 6.05 -13.16 5.69
N ASP A 54 6.13 -11.91 5.28
CA ASP A 54 5.00 -11.01 5.02
C ASP A 54 4.24 -11.40 3.74
N VAL A 55 4.90 -12.15 2.84
CA VAL A 55 4.33 -12.58 1.57
C VAL A 55 4.24 -14.11 1.53
N ALA A 56 3.06 -14.64 1.15
CA ALA A 56 2.86 -16.07 0.97
C ALA A 56 3.66 -16.59 -0.24
N GLY A 57 4.43 -17.64 -0.05
CA GLY A 57 5.24 -18.25 -1.10
C GLY A 57 5.85 -19.59 -0.67
N LEU A 58 6.38 -20.33 -1.64
CA LEU A 58 7.11 -21.56 -1.38
C LEU A 58 8.54 -21.23 -0.96
N VAL A 59 9.02 -21.79 0.15
CA VAL A 59 10.42 -21.66 0.55
C VAL A 59 11.29 -22.49 -0.39
N THR A 60 12.22 -21.83 -1.07
CA THR A 60 13.15 -22.49 -2.01
C THR A 60 14.46 -22.87 -1.37
N GLU A 61 14.90 -22.13 -0.38
CA GLU A 61 16.18 -22.36 0.29
C GLU A 61 16.11 -21.91 1.75
N VAL A 62 16.59 -22.72 2.67
CA VAL A 62 16.80 -22.37 4.07
C VAL A 62 18.30 -22.24 4.31
N LEU A 63 18.73 -21.04 4.72
CA LEU A 63 20.16 -20.66 4.85
C LEU A 63 20.69 -20.78 6.27
N VAL A 64 19.87 -21.27 7.21
CA VAL A 64 20.24 -21.42 8.61
C VAL A 64 19.98 -22.85 9.08
N GLN A 65 20.73 -23.29 10.09
CA GLN A 65 20.59 -24.59 10.73
C GLN A 65 19.95 -24.44 12.12
N ASP A 66 19.39 -25.53 12.63
CA ASP A 66 18.84 -25.55 13.98
C ASP A 66 19.91 -25.15 15.01
N ASN A 67 19.49 -24.36 16.00
CA ASN A 67 20.36 -23.85 17.08
C ASN A 67 21.51 -22.92 16.60
N GLN A 68 21.43 -22.36 15.41
CA GLN A 68 22.42 -21.43 14.88
C GLN A 68 22.19 -20.02 15.40
N THR A 69 23.25 -19.34 15.85
CA THR A 69 23.19 -17.93 16.23
C THR A 69 23.08 -17.06 14.97
N VAL A 70 22.03 -16.22 14.91
CA VAL A 70 21.74 -15.33 13.78
C VAL A 70 21.91 -13.87 14.19
N LYS A 71 22.27 -13.01 13.22
CA LYS A 71 22.45 -11.58 13.40
C LYS A 71 21.26 -10.82 12.83
N LYS A 72 21.02 -9.61 13.35
CA LYS A 72 20.01 -8.70 12.78
C LYS A 72 20.33 -8.39 11.30
N GLY A 73 19.35 -8.61 10.42
CA GLY A 73 19.51 -8.43 8.97
C GLY A 73 20.07 -9.64 8.22
N GLN A 74 20.33 -10.76 8.91
CA GLN A 74 20.75 -12.00 8.25
C GLN A 74 19.56 -12.65 7.55
N VAL A 75 19.77 -13.08 6.30
CA VAL A 75 18.77 -13.84 5.53
C VAL A 75 18.65 -15.24 6.13
N LEU A 76 17.44 -15.65 6.49
CA LEU A 76 17.16 -16.94 7.10
C LEU A 76 16.68 -17.97 6.06
N PHE A 77 15.83 -17.54 5.14
CA PHE A 77 15.30 -18.38 4.07
C PHE A 77 14.96 -17.53 2.86
N LYS A 78 14.83 -18.14 1.69
CA LYS A 78 14.40 -17.51 0.44
C LYS A 78 13.08 -18.10 -0.01
N ILE A 79 12.22 -17.26 -0.57
CA ILE A 79 10.93 -17.63 -1.14
C ILE A 79 11.04 -17.64 -2.67
N ASP A 80 10.24 -18.50 -3.32
CA ASP A 80 10.14 -18.52 -4.76
C ASP A 80 9.55 -17.21 -5.29
N VAL A 81 10.37 -16.44 -5.99
CA VAL A 81 9.99 -15.17 -6.61
C VAL A 81 9.43 -15.33 -8.03
N SER A 82 9.54 -16.53 -8.64
CA SER A 82 9.11 -16.77 -10.03
C SER A 82 7.65 -16.48 -10.25
N ARG A 83 6.80 -16.87 -9.30
CA ARG A 83 5.36 -16.57 -9.33
C ARG A 83 5.09 -15.09 -9.23
N ARG A 84 5.85 -14.37 -8.39
CA ARG A 84 5.72 -12.91 -8.24
C ARG A 84 6.19 -12.15 -9.47
N ALA A 85 7.21 -12.64 -10.16
CA ALA A 85 7.61 -12.09 -11.43
C ALA A 85 6.51 -12.20 -12.50
N LEU A 86 5.78 -13.32 -12.54
CA LEU A 86 4.60 -13.48 -13.41
C LEU A 86 3.46 -12.52 -13.04
N ASP A 87 3.21 -12.30 -11.74
CA ASP A 87 2.21 -11.34 -11.28
C ASP A 87 2.55 -9.91 -11.74
N VAL A 88 3.81 -9.52 -11.68
CA VAL A 88 4.30 -8.22 -12.19
C VAL A 88 4.11 -8.12 -13.71
N GLU A 89 4.45 -9.17 -14.46
CA GLU A 89 4.28 -9.17 -15.93
C GLU A 89 2.82 -9.09 -16.32
N GLN A 90 1.94 -9.79 -15.60
CA GLN A 90 0.49 -9.69 -15.80
C GLN A 90 0.00 -8.25 -15.52
N ALA A 91 0.42 -7.64 -14.41
CA ALA A 91 0.04 -6.27 -14.06
C ALA A 91 0.55 -5.25 -15.09
N LYS A 92 1.76 -5.44 -15.66
CA LYS A 92 2.28 -4.62 -16.77
C LYS A 92 1.42 -4.75 -18.02
N SER A 93 1.01 -5.96 -18.36
CA SER A 93 0.14 -6.23 -19.50
C SER A 93 -1.23 -5.55 -19.33
N ASP A 94 -1.79 -5.61 -18.12
CA ASP A 94 -3.08 -4.96 -17.83
C ASP A 94 -2.97 -3.43 -17.83
N LEU A 95 -1.87 -2.86 -17.36
CA LEU A 95 -1.58 -1.43 -17.50
C LEU A 95 -1.44 -1.02 -18.98
N ALA A 96 -0.79 -1.84 -19.80
CA ALA A 96 -0.68 -1.58 -21.24
C ALA A 96 -2.05 -1.59 -21.93
N LYS A 97 -2.93 -2.53 -21.58
CA LYS A 97 -4.32 -2.57 -22.07
C LYS A 97 -5.11 -1.34 -21.65
N ALA A 98 -5.01 -0.93 -20.38
CA ALA A 98 -5.70 0.27 -19.87
C ALA A 98 -5.22 1.54 -20.59
N LYS A 99 -3.91 1.68 -20.81
CA LYS A 99 -3.34 2.80 -21.57
C LYS A 99 -3.81 2.82 -23.03
N ALA A 100 -3.92 1.66 -23.67
CA ALA A 100 -4.43 1.56 -25.04
C ALA A 100 -5.92 1.98 -25.10
N ALA A 101 -6.74 1.54 -24.16
CA ALA A 101 -8.14 1.95 -24.06
C ALA A 101 -8.31 3.46 -23.82
N TYR A 102 -7.46 4.04 -22.98
CA TYR A 102 -7.42 5.49 -22.76
C TYR A 102 -7.05 6.25 -24.05
N ALA A 103 -6.03 5.80 -24.76
CA ALA A 103 -5.65 6.41 -26.06
C ALA A 103 -6.78 6.32 -27.09
N GLN A 104 -7.49 5.19 -27.13
CA GLN A 104 -8.67 5.02 -27.99
C GLN A 104 -9.79 6.01 -27.61
N ALA A 105 -10.06 6.21 -26.33
CA ALA A 105 -11.04 7.19 -25.87
C ALA A 105 -10.63 8.64 -26.25
N GLN A 106 -9.34 8.97 -26.16
CA GLN A 106 -8.82 10.27 -26.63
C GLN A 106 -9.04 10.47 -28.13
N ALA A 107 -8.79 9.44 -28.94
CA ALA A 107 -9.05 9.50 -30.37
C ALA A 107 -10.56 9.69 -30.65
N GLY A 108 -11.43 9.04 -29.89
CA GLY A 108 -12.88 9.23 -29.96
C GLY A 108 -13.30 10.67 -29.66
N LEU A 109 -12.73 11.29 -28.63
CA LEU A 109 -12.97 12.72 -28.33
C LEU A 109 -12.49 13.64 -29.48
N ALA A 110 -11.32 13.37 -30.05
CA ALA A 110 -10.82 14.12 -31.16
C ALA A 110 -11.77 14.08 -32.37
N GLN A 111 -12.30 12.90 -32.67
CA GLN A 111 -13.30 12.71 -33.73
C GLN A 111 -14.61 13.47 -33.42
N ALA A 112 -15.10 13.39 -32.17
CA ALA A 112 -16.30 14.15 -31.77
C ALA A 112 -16.11 15.67 -31.93
N LYS A 113 -14.95 16.18 -31.52
CA LYS A 113 -14.58 17.61 -31.71
C LYS A 113 -14.52 17.99 -33.18
N ALA A 114 -13.96 17.15 -34.05
CA ALA A 114 -13.93 17.39 -35.48
C ALA A 114 -15.35 17.47 -36.09
N ASN A 115 -16.24 16.57 -35.66
CA ASN A 115 -17.64 16.57 -36.06
C ASN A 115 -18.36 17.86 -35.61
N LEU A 116 -18.09 18.34 -34.39
CA LEU A 116 -18.64 19.62 -33.88
C LEU A 116 -18.18 20.82 -34.74
N ILE A 117 -16.92 20.85 -35.11
CA ILE A 117 -16.38 21.91 -35.99
C ILE A 117 -17.12 21.90 -37.34
N LYS A 118 -17.33 20.73 -37.94
CA LYS A 118 -18.10 20.57 -39.16
C LYS A 118 -19.53 21.09 -38.99
N SER A 119 -20.22 20.70 -37.90
CA SER A 119 -21.58 21.17 -37.60
C SER A 119 -21.62 22.68 -37.38
N SER A 120 -20.64 23.27 -36.72
CA SER A 120 -20.57 24.76 -36.55
C SER A 120 -20.49 25.51 -37.89
N THR A 121 -19.85 24.91 -38.89
CA THR A 121 -19.78 25.45 -40.23
C THR A 121 -21.13 25.35 -40.94
N ASN A 122 -21.83 24.22 -40.77
CA ASN A 122 -23.18 24.01 -41.32
C ASN A 122 -24.18 25.00 -40.70
N ILE A 123 -24.13 25.23 -39.38
CA ILE A 123 -24.96 26.28 -38.75
C ILE A 123 -24.73 27.64 -39.38
N LYS A 124 -23.45 28.05 -39.48
CA LYS A 124 -23.14 29.35 -40.09
C LYS A 124 -23.71 29.51 -41.52
N LEU A 125 -23.70 28.42 -42.30
CA LEU A 125 -24.29 28.42 -43.63
C LEU A 125 -25.82 28.52 -43.57
N ALA A 126 -26.45 27.69 -42.71
CA ALA A 126 -27.91 27.69 -42.53
C ALA A 126 -28.43 29.04 -42.01
N GLU A 127 -27.73 29.67 -41.04
CA GLU A 127 -28.05 31.01 -40.53
C GLU A 127 -27.92 32.09 -41.63
N LYS A 128 -26.82 32.06 -42.41
CA LYS A 128 -26.67 32.98 -43.55
C LYS A 128 -27.79 32.85 -44.54
N ASN A 129 -28.22 31.62 -44.85
CA ASN A 129 -29.34 31.37 -45.72
C ASN A 129 -30.64 31.90 -45.10
N ALA A 130 -30.93 31.56 -43.86
CA ALA A 130 -32.12 32.05 -43.15
C ALA A 130 -32.19 33.57 -43.11
N ASN A 131 -31.07 34.26 -42.78
CA ASN A 131 -30.96 35.70 -42.76
C ASN A 131 -31.14 36.32 -44.16
N ARG A 132 -30.66 35.66 -45.21
CA ARG A 132 -30.87 36.13 -46.60
C ARG A 132 -32.34 36.05 -46.97
N TYR A 133 -33.01 34.95 -46.62
CA TYR A 133 -34.42 34.75 -46.91
C TYR A 133 -35.33 35.65 -46.05
N SER A 134 -34.97 35.98 -44.83
CA SER A 134 -35.73 36.90 -43.98
C SER A 134 -35.68 38.36 -44.49
N ASN A 135 -34.62 38.76 -45.22
CA ASN A 135 -34.43 40.10 -45.76
C ASN A 135 -34.96 40.26 -47.17
N LEU A 136 -35.55 39.23 -47.79
CA LEU A 136 -36.20 39.36 -49.11
C LEU A 136 -37.59 39.95 -48.91
N MET A 137 -38.02 40.83 -49.91
CA MET A 137 -39.31 41.49 -49.85
C MET A 137 -40.47 40.47 -49.86
N ASP A 138 -41.53 40.78 -49.11
CA ASP A 138 -42.77 40.01 -49.12
C ASP A 138 -43.26 39.74 -50.54
N GLY A 139 -43.46 38.47 -50.86
CA GLY A 139 -43.91 37.99 -52.14
C GLY A 139 -42.82 37.62 -53.17
N ALA A 140 -41.54 37.78 -52.80
CA ALA A 140 -40.41 37.39 -53.67
C ALA A 140 -40.11 35.85 -53.54
N ILE A 141 -40.64 35.16 -52.50
CA ILE A 141 -40.43 33.74 -52.23
C ILE A 141 -41.74 33.08 -51.73
N SER A 142 -41.92 31.80 -51.99
CA SER A 142 -43.04 31.06 -51.42
C SER A 142 -42.88 30.85 -49.91
N LYS A 143 -43.95 30.88 -49.12
CA LYS A 143 -43.97 30.55 -47.70
C LYS A 143 -43.36 29.16 -47.42
N GLN A 144 -43.61 28.18 -48.27
CA GLN A 144 -43.06 26.85 -48.17
C GLN A 144 -41.52 26.85 -48.22
N GLU A 145 -40.94 27.62 -49.13
CA GLU A 145 -39.50 27.74 -49.27
C GLU A 145 -38.85 28.45 -48.07
N GLN A 146 -39.53 29.49 -47.53
CA GLN A 146 -39.12 30.14 -46.32
C GLN A 146 -39.15 29.21 -45.09
N ASP A 147 -40.26 28.47 -44.91
CA ASP A 147 -40.40 27.47 -43.82
C ASP A 147 -39.33 26.38 -43.95
N GLN A 148 -38.99 25.90 -45.15
CA GLN A 148 -37.93 24.91 -45.35
C GLN A 148 -36.57 25.42 -44.94
N VAL A 149 -36.23 26.67 -45.18
CA VAL A 149 -34.93 27.26 -44.82
C VAL A 149 -34.84 27.43 -43.30
N PHE A 150 -35.91 27.87 -42.62
CA PHE A 150 -35.93 27.99 -41.17
C PHE A 150 -35.88 26.59 -40.50
N THR A 151 -36.60 25.63 -41.03
CA THR A 151 -36.53 24.22 -40.54
C THR A 151 -35.11 23.67 -40.66
N THR A 152 -34.43 23.90 -41.77
CA THR A 152 -33.04 23.47 -41.98
C THR A 152 -32.08 24.13 -40.99
N ARG A 153 -32.26 25.44 -40.68
CA ARG A 153 -31.50 26.13 -39.62
C ARG A 153 -31.72 25.44 -38.25
N ASP A 154 -32.98 25.24 -37.89
CA ASP A 154 -33.33 24.64 -36.59
C ASP A 154 -32.83 23.20 -36.45
N GLN A 155 -32.87 22.42 -37.53
CA GLN A 155 -32.25 21.08 -37.59
C GLN A 155 -30.74 21.16 -37.41
N SER A 156 -30.06 22.14 -38.02
CA SER A 156 -28.62 22.29 -37.84
C SER A 156 -28.24 22.68 -36.42
N HIS A 157 -29.07 23.47 -35.74
CA HIS A 157 -28.87 23.76 -34.29
C HIS A 157 -29.08 22.53 -33.44
N ALA A 158 -30.13 21.74 -33.65
CA ALA A 158 -30.38 20.52 -32.92
C ALA A 158 -29.26 19.48 -33.10
N GLU A 159 -28.74 19.34 -34.35
CA GLU A 159 -27.57 18.47 -34.62
C GLU A 159 -26.32 18.95 -33.85
N HIS A 160 -26.09 20.26 -33.77
CA HIS A 160 -24.97 20.82 -33.02
C HIS A 160 -25.07 20.53 -31.53
N GLU A 161 -26.24 20.71 -30.93
CA GLU A 161 -26.47 20.37 -29.51
C GLU A 161 -26.27 18.90 -29.26
N GLN A 162 -26.72 18.03 -30.16
CA GLN A 162 -26.48 16.58 -30.08
C GLN A 162 -24.97 16.27 -30.09
N LEU A 163 -24.20 16.92 -30.95
CA LEU A 163 -22.73 16.73 -31.00
C LEU A 163 -22.01 17.31 -29.77
N GLN A 164 -22.53 18.39 -29.17
CA GLN A 164 -22.02 18.86 -27.87
C GLN A 164 -22.24 17.84 -26.78
N ALA A 165 -23.42 17.21 -26.71
CA ALA A 165 -23.69 16.13 -25.77
C ALA A 165 -22.78 14.91 -26.01
N ALA A 166 -22.50 14.58 -27.27
CA ALA A 166 -21.56 13.52 -27.63
C ALA A 166 -20.12 13.80 -27.14
N ILE A 167 -19.68 15.06 -27.18
CA ILE A 167 -18.38 15.47 -26.59
C ILE A 167 -18.38 15.25 -25.07
N GLN A 168 -19.43 15.68 -24.37
CA GLN A 168 -19.53 15.48 -22.94
C GLN A 168 -19.46 13.98 -22.58
N GLN A 169 -20.13 13.13 -23.36
CA GLN A 169 -20.07 11.68 -23.21
C GLN A 169 -18.66 11.14 -23.45
N ALA A 170 -17.96 11.61 -24.48
CA ALA A 170 -16.58 11.20 -24.76
C ALA A 170 -15.62 11.66 -23.64
N GLU A 171 -15.80 12.85 -23.09
CA GLU A 171 -15.02 13.35 -21.95
C GLU A 171 -15.27 12.52 -20.67
N ALA A 172 -16.51 12.13 -20.41
CA ALA A 172 -16.83 11.21 -19.31
C ALA A 172 -16.15 9.86 -19.49
N THR A 173 -16.15 9.33 -20.72
CA THR A 173 -15.44 8.08 -21.05
C THR A 173 -13.94 8.20 -20.82
N ILE A 174 -13.31 9.31 -21.19
CA ILE A 174 -11.89 9.56 -20.91
C ILE A 174 -11.61 9.54 -19.42
N LYS A 175 -12.42 10.21 -18.60
CA LYS A 175 -12.26 10.20 -17.14
C LYS A 175 -12.36 8.77 -16.57
N GLN A 176 -13.30 7.99 -17.10
CA GLN A 176 -13.43 6.58 -16.70
C GLN A 176 -12.18 5.77 -17.07
N GLN A 177 -11.68 5.90 -18.30
CA GLN A 177 -10.48 5.18 -18.73
C GLN A 177 -9.23 5.64 -17.98
N GLN A 178 -9.15 6.92 -17.64
CA GLN A 178 -8.06 7.46 -16.81
C GLN A 178 -8.05 6.80 -15.41
N ALA A 179 -9.22 6.68 -14.77
CA ALA A 179 -9.33 5.99 -13.48
C ALA A 179 -8.90 4.51 -13.57
N LEU A 180 -9.18 3.84 -14.70
CA LEU A 180 -8.72 2.46 -14.92
C LEU A 180 -7.18 2.39 -15.09
N VAL A 181 -6.56 3.38 -15.73
CA VAL A 181 -5.09 3.48 -15.82
C VAL A 181 -4.48 3.68 -14.43
N GLU A 182 -5.06 4.54 -13.60
CA GLU A 182 -4.61 4.77 -12.23
C GLU A 182 -4.73 3.49 -11.38
N ALA A 183 -5.86 2.77 -11.48
CA ALA A 183 -6.06 1.49 -10.81
C ALA A 183 -5.05 0.42 -11.27
N ALA A 184 -4.81 0.30 -12.57
CA ALA A 184 -3.82 -0.62 -13.12
C ALA A 184 -2.38 -0.25 -12.70
N THR A 185 -2.07 1.04 -12.59
CA THR A 185 -0.77 1.52 -12.09
C THR A 185 -0.58 1.16 -10.62
N SER A 186 -1.62 1.32 -9.81
CA SER A 186 -1.60 0.93 -8.38
C SER A 186 -1.42 -0.57 -8.21
N ASN A 187 -2.09 -1.37 -9.04
CA ASN A 187 -1.94 -2.83 -9.04
C ASN A 187 -0.53 -3.27 -9.45
N LEU A 188 0.08 -2.61 -10.43
CA LEU A 188 1.46 -2.87 -10.81
C LEU A 188 2.41 -2.56 -9.65
N HIS A 189 2.25 -1.40 -9.02
CA HIS A 189 3.06 -1.01 -7.87
C HIS A 189 2.93 -2.02 -6.71
N LEU A 190 1.72 -2.50 -6.44
CA LEU A 190 1.49 -3.54 -5.43
C LEU A 190 2.19 -4.86 -5.80
N ALA A 191 2.13 -5.29 -7.06
CA ALA A 191 2.81 -6.48 -7.54
C ALA A 191 4.34 -6.36 -7.41
N GLU A 192 4.92 -5.20 -7.77
CA GLU A 192 6.35 -4.90 -7.61
C GLU A 192 6.77 -4.89 -6.14
N LEU A 193 5.96 -4.30 -5.25
CA LEU A 193 6.22 -4.29 -3.82
C LEU A 193 6.22 -5.71 -3.24
N ASN A 194 5.25 -6.54 -3.64
CA ASN A 194 5.17 -7.93 -3.20
C ASN A 194 6.34 -8.78 -3.72
N MET A 195 6.83 -8.51 -4.94
CA MET A 195 8.03 -9.14 -5.49
C MET A 195 9.29 -8.72 -4.71
N HIS A 196 9.37 -7.46 -4.28
CA HIS A 196 10.53 -6.97 -3.52
C HIS A 196 10.57 -7.51 -2.08
N ARG A 197 9.41 -7.87 -1.52
CA ARG A 197 9.29 -8.42 -0.14
C ARG A 197 9.43 -9.95 -0.09
N ALA A 198 9.43 -10.63 -1.21
CA ALA A 198 9.62 -12.06 -1.32
C ALA A 198 11.09 -12.46 -1.42
#